data_2f7a720bcf06542af11220a3d2265128
#
_entry.id   2f7a720bcf06542af11220a3d2265128
#
_cell.length_a   1.000
_cell.length_b   1.000
_cell.length_c   1.000
_cell.angle_alpha   90.00
_cell.angle_beta   90.00
_cell.angle_gamma   90.00
#
_symmetry.space_group_name_H-M   'P 1'
#
loop_
_entity.id
_entity.type
_entity.pdbx_description
1 polymer ?
#
loop_
_entity_poly.entity_id
_entity_poly.type
_entity_poly.pdbx_seq_one_letter_code
_entity_poly.pdbx_strand_id
1 'polypeptide(L)'
;MLFVDTPGLDAATTRLRELAAQGKDLGPALAEIGEEEVTNILLRFEHEEDPQGNPWATLQRPRRKRRGKRRRRGISDKLLQDTGRLKGSIQSQVLGGSVLLVGSNVEYAPFHQFGTVFIPARPFLGVSDELKDAITDILHAHFNL
;
A
#
# COMPACT_ATOMS: atom_id res chain seq x y z
N MET A 1 11.10 6.13 -6.99
CA MET A 1 10.42 5.15 -6.12
C MET A 1 10.00 5.86 -4.83
N LEU A 2 8.80 5.64 -4.38
CA LEU A 2 8.30 6.21 -3.12
C LEU A 2 8.69 5.29 -1.96
N PHE A 3 9.41 5.85 -0.98
CA PHE A 3 9.69 5.16 0.29
C PHE A 3 8.87 5.81 1.41
N VAL A 4 8.21 4.99 2.19
CA VAL A 4 7.49 5.40 3.40
C VAL A 4 8.19 4.74 4.57
N ASP A 5 8.55 5.52 5.59
CA ASP A 5 9.07 4.98 6.84
C ASP A 5 8.01 4.08 7.49
N THR A 6 8.46 2.97 8.06
CA THR A 6 7.60 1.91 8.60
C THR A 6 7.75 1.77 10.11
N PRO A 7 7.42 2.81 10.90
CA PRO A 7 7.41 2.69 12.35
C PRO A 7 6.41 1.61 12.78
N GLY A 8 6.76 0.84 13.79
CA GLY A 8 5.90 -0.22 14.32
C GLY A 8 6.14 -1.62 13.75
N LEU A 9 7.12 -1.77 12.84
CA LEU A 9 7.57 -3.09 12.35
C LEU A 9 8.90 -3.55 12.99
N ASP A 10 9.36 -2.91 14.07
CA ASP A 10 10.65 -3.22 14.69
C ASP A 10 10.72 -4.66 15.17
N ALA A 11 9.67 -5.17 15.80
CA ALA A 11 9.61 -6.56 16.26
C ALA A 11 9.65 -7.55 15.09
N ALA A 12 8.89 -7.30 14.03
CA ALA A 12 8.90 -8.13 12.83
C ALA A 12 10.26 -8.10 12.13
N THR A 13 10.87 -6.92 12.01
CA THR A 13 12.21 -6.77 11.42
C THR A 13 13.26 -7.51 12.23
N THR A 14 13.22 -7.42 13.55
CA THR A 14 14.14 -8.16 14.45
C THR A 14 13.99 -9.65 14.26
N ARG A 15 12.75 -10.15 14.22
CA ARG A 15 12.47 -11.57 14.01
C ARG A 15 12.96 -12.07 12.65
N LEU A 16 12.75 -11.30 11.59
CA LEU A 16 13.25 -11.62 10.25
C LEU A 16 14.80 -11.69 10.24
N ARG A 17 15.49 -10.77 10.92
CA ARG A 17 16.96 -10.82 11.04
C ARG A 17 17.44 -12.06 11.78
N GLU A 18 16.77 -12.46 12.85
CA GLU A 18 17.09 -13.69 13.59
C GLU A 18 16.93 -14.93 12.69
N LEU A 19 15.83 -15.02 11.94
CA LEU A 19 15.61 -16.14 11.01
C LEU A 19 16.64 -16.17 9.89
N ALA A 20 17.01 -15.01 9.34
CA ALA A 20 18.08 -14.90 8.35
C ALA A 20 19.44 -15.35 8.91
N ALA A 21 19.75 -14.97 10.15
CA ALA A 21 20.97 -15.41 10.84
C ALA A 21 21.01 -16.94 11.07
N GLN A 22 19.86 -17.58 11.16
CA GLN A 22 19.72 -19.04 11.24
C GLN A 22 19.82 -19.73 9.87
N GLY A 23 20.06 -18.99 8.79
CA GLY A 23 20.13 -19.53 7.43
C GLY A 23 18.78 -19.90 6.83
N LYS A 24 17.67 -19.37 7.35
CA LYS A 24 16.33 -19.59 6.78
C LYS A 24 16.15 -18.79 5.50
N ASP A 25 15.50 -19.40 4.51
CA ASP A 25 15.10 -18.71 3.29
C ASP A 25 13.84 -17.88 3.58
N LEU A 26 13.98 -16.56 3.55
CA LEU A 26 12.90 -15.62 3.79
C LEU A 26 12.11 -15.27 2.51
N GLY A 27 12.63 -15.60 1.34
CA GLY A 27 12.05 -15.18 0.06
C GLY A 27 10.56 -15.53 -0.08
N PRO A 28 10.16 -16.79 0.11
CA PRO A 28 8.76 -17.19 0.01
C PRO A 28 7.84 -16.47 1.00
N ALA A 29 8.26 -16.34 2.26
CA ALA A 29 7.48 -15.64 3.29
C ALA A 29 7.33 -14.14 2.98
N LEU A 30 8.40 -13.49 2.52
CA LEU A 30 8.36 -12.08 2.11
C LEU A 30 7.47 -11.87 0.88
N ALA A 31 7.47 -12.81 -0.07
CA ALA A 31 6.59 -12.72 -1.23
C ALA A 31 5.11 -12.79 -0.81
N GLU A 32 4.75 -13.71 0.08
CA GLU A 32 3.38 -13.84 0.60
C GLU A 32 2.95 -12.59 1.39
N ILE A 33 3.82 -12.06 2.25
CA ILE A 33 3.57 -10.78 2.95
C ILE A 33 3.35 -9.64 1.94
N GLY A 34 4.13 -9.62 0.87
CA GLY A 34 3.99 -8.60 -0.19
C GLY A 34 2.65 -8.67 -0.92
N GLU A 35 2.19 -9.86 -1.26
CA GLU A 35 0.88 -10.08 -1.90
C GLU A 35 -0.27 -9.68 -0.97
N GLU A 36 -0.18 -10.03 0.31
CA GLU A 36 -1.16 -9.64 1.32
C GLU A 36 -1.23 -8.12 1.47
N GLU A 37 -0.09 -7.43 1.56
CA GLU A 37 -0.09 -5.96 1.68
C GLU A 37 -0.59 -5.28 0.40
N VAL A 38 -0.29 -5.80 -0.78
CA VAL A 38 -0.89 -5.29 -2.03
C VAL A 38 -2.41 -5.40 -1.97
N THR A 39 -2.94 -6.51 -1.50
CA THR A 39 -4.38 -6.71 -1.32
C THR A 39 -4.97 -5.71 -0.33
N ASN A 40 -4.32 -5.51 0.81
CA ASN A 40 -4.74 -4.52 1.82
C ASN A 40 -4.75 -3.10 1.26
N ILE A 41 -3.73 -2.71 0.49
CA ILE A 41 -3.68 -1.40 -0.17
C ILE A 41 -4.84 -1.25 -1.17
N LEU A 42 -5.13 -2.27 -1.98
CA LEU A 42 -6.25 -2.23 -2.92
C LEU A 42 -7.60 -2.06 -2.20
N LEU A 43 -7.77 -2.70 -1.04
CA LEU A 43 -8.96 -2.51 -0.19
C LEU A 43 -9.04 -1.08 0.36
N ARG A 44 -7.92 -0.45 0.75
CA ARG A 44 -7.89 0.97 1.16
C ARG A 44 -8.40 1.90 0.05
N PHE A 45 -8.06 1.62 -1.21
CA PHE A 45 -8.62 2.35 -2.36
C PHE A 45 -10.12 2.13 -2.51
N GLU A 46 -10.63 0.93 -2.22
CA GLU A 46 -12.07 0.65 -2.28
C GLU A 46 -12.85 1.34 -1.16
N HIS A 47 -12.30 1.36 0.05
CA HIS A 47 -12.91 1.98 1.22
C HIS A 47 -12.60 3.48 1.35
N GLU A 48 -11.64 4.00 0.55
CA GLU A 48 -11.20 5.40 0.58
C GLU A 48 -10.64 5.82 1.96
N GLU A 49 -9.84 4.96 2.55
CA GLU A 49 -9.27 5.10 3.89
C GLU A 49 -7.74 4.98 3.91
N ASP A 50 -7.13 5.50 4.98
CA ASP A 50 -5.71 5.38 5.24
C ASP A 50 -5.36 4.03 5.93
N PRO A 51 -4.07 3.72 6.15
CA PRO A 51 -3.66 2.49 6.84
C PRO A 51 -4.20 2.34 8.27
N GLN A 52 -4.63 3.42 8.91
CA GLN A 52 -5.23 3.41 10.23
C GLN A 52 -6.77 3.36 10.21
N GLY A 53 -7.37 3.24 9.02
CA GLY A 53 -8.82 3.17 8.86
C GLY A 53 -9.52 4.54 8.90
N ASN A 54 -8.77 5.66 8.86
CA ASN A 54 -9.39 6.97 8.78
C ASN A 54 -9.78 7.29 7.33
N PRO A 55 -11.00 7.80 7.07
CA PRO A 55 -11.42 8.13 5.71
C PRO A 55 -10.55 9.23 5.11
N TRP A 56 -10.24 9.11 3.82
CA TRP A 56 -9.51 10.14 3.09
C TRP A 56 -10.32 11.44 2.97
N ALA A 57 -9.60 12.57 2.95
CA ALA A 57 -10.22 13.86 2.71
C ALA A 57 -11.00 13.89 1.39
N THR A 58 -12.24 14.34 1.46
CA THR A 58 -13.12 14.47 0.30
C THR A 58 -12.61 15.50 -0.71
N LEU A 59 -13.13 15.50 -1.92
CA LEU A 59 -12.81 16.51 -2.92
C LEU A 59 -13.35 17.88 -2.45
N GLN A 60 -12.49 18.88 -2.38
CA GLN A 60 -12.87 20.24 -1.99
C GLN A 60 -13.80 20.92 -3.00
N ARG A 61 -13.76 20.47 -4.26
CA ARG A 61 -14.66 20.93 -5.32
C ARG A 61 -15.24 19.72 -6.00
N PRO A 62 -16.59 19.55 -5.96
CA PRO A 62 -17.22 18.48 -6.73
C PRO A 62 -16.84 18.67 -8.20
N ARG A 63 -16.41 17.58 -8.84
CA ARG A 63 -16.13 17.61 -10.29
C ARG A 63 -17.36 18.17 -10.98
N ARG A 64 -17.21 19.35 -11.62
CA ARG A 64 -18.29 19.94 -12.41
C ARG A 64 -18.74 18.92 -13.44
N LYS A 65 -19.97 18.42 -13.29
CA LYS A 65 -20.63 17.66 -14.37
C LYS A 65 -20.64 18.57 -15.58
N ARG A 66 -19.72 18.35 -16.53
CA ARG A 66 -19.72 19.10 -17.79
C ARG A 66 -21.03 18.76 -18.49
N ARG A 67 -21.97 19.70 -18.48
CA ARG A 67 -23.20 19.64 -19.28
C ARG A 67 -22.79 19.41 -20.74
N GLY A 68 -23.23 18.30 -21.33
CA GLY A 68 -23.24 18.13 -22.77
C GLY A 68 -22.07 17.42 -23.46
N LYS A 69 -21.05 16.90 -22.74
CA LYS A 69 -20.06 16.02 -23.39
C LYS A 69 -20.23 14.59 -22.89
N ARG A 70 -20.35 13.65 -23.84
CA ARG A 70 -20.40 12.20 -23.59
C ARG A 70 -19.45 11.83 -22.46
N ARG A 71 -19.96 11.17 -21.42
CA ARG A 71 -19.14 10.55 -20.37
C ARG A 71 -18.02 9.78 -21.07
N ARG A 72 -16.76 10.23 -20.93
CA ARG A 72 -15.63 9.38 -21.29
C ARG A 72 -15.74 8.14 -20.42
N ARG A 73 -15.96 6.97 -21.04
CA ARG A 73 -15.93 5.69 -20.34
C ARG A 73 -14.63 5.63 -19.53
N GLY A 74 -14.74 5.43 -18.23
CA GLY A 74 -13.61 5.14 -17.36
C GLY A 74 -13.24 6.17 -16.28
N ILE A 75 -13.98 7.29 -16.11
CA ILE A 75 -13.73 8.21 -14.99
C ILE A 75 -14.54 7.74 -13.79
N SER A 76 -13.85 7.26 -12.76
CA SER A 76 -14.44 6.88 -11.49
C SER A 76 -14.80 8.13 -10.67
N ASP A 77 -15.90 8.08 -9.91
CA ASP A 77 -16.24 9.09 -8.91
C ASP A 77 -15.47 8.85 -7.58
N LYS A 78 -14.81 7.71 -7.45
CA LYS A 78 -14.01 7.34 -6.28
C LYS A 78 -12.71 8.14 -6.20
N LEU A 79 -12.26 8.43 -4.98
CA LEU A 79 -11.00 9.12 -4.71
C LEU A 79 -9.81 8.30 -5.23
N LEU A 80 -8.82 8.97 -5.80
CA LEU A 80 -7.58 8.39 -6.35
C LEU A 80 -7.76 7.32 -7.44
N GLN A 81 -8.97 7.15 -7.96
CA GLN A 81 -9.29 6.10 -8.94
C GLN A 81 -9.81 6.65 -10.27
N ASP A 82 -9.38 7.85 -10.66
CA ASP A 82 -9.87 8.52 -11.88
C ASP A 82 -9.68 7.66 -13.14
N THR A 83 -8.44 7.24 -13.40
CA THR A 83 -8.09 6.34 -14.51
C THR A 83 -7.79 4.92 -14.03
N GLY A 84 -7.73 4.69 -12.73
CA GLY A 84 -7.28 3.43 -12.12
C GLY A 84 -5.77 3.20 -12.20
N ARG A 85 -5.00 4.11 -12.82
CA ARG A 85 -3.56 3.93 -13.05
C ARG A 85 -2.78 3.82 -11.73
N LEU A 86 -3.07 4.67 -10.74
CA LEU A 86 -2.38 4.62 -9.44
C LEU A 86 -2.70 3.31 -8.72
N LYS A 87 -3.98 2.96 -8.59
CA LYS A 87 -4.41 1.70 -7.98
C LYS A 87 -3.80 0.48 -8.69
N GLY A 88 -3.82 0.46 -10.02
CA GLY A 88 -3.25 -0.64 -10.82
C GLY A 88 -1.72 -0.69 -10.85
N SER A 89 -1.03 0.32 -10.32
CA SER A 89 0.44 0.37 -10.26
C SER A 89 1.01 -0.19 -8.95
N ILE A 90 0.16 -0.52 -7.97
CA ILE A 90 0.62 -1.08 -6.70
C ILE A 90 1.16 -2.48 -6.94
N GLN A 91 2.39 -2.71 -6.50
CA GLN A 91 3.08 -3.98 -6.66
C GLN A 91 4.04 -4.24 -5.49
N SER A 92 4.38 -5.49 -5.31
CA SER A 92 5.41 -5.94 -4.36
C SER A 92 6.58 -6.57 -5.10
N GLN A 93 7.77 -6.48 -4.53
CA GLN A 93 8.98 -7.10 -5.04
C GLN A 93 9.90 -7.53 -3.91
N VAL A 94 10.40 -8.75 -3.97
CA VAL A 94 11.45 -9.24 -3.05
C VAL A 94 12.80 -9.07 -3.71
N LEU A 95 13.70 -8.37 -3.06
CA LEU A 95 15.07 -8.12 -3.50
C LEU A 95 16.05 -8.97 -2.68
N GLY A 96 16.91 -9.71 -3.38
CA GLY A 96 17.96 -10.51 -2.75
C GLY A 96 17.46 -11.53 -1.71
N GLY A 97 16.19 -11.90 -1.75
CA GLY A 97 15.57 -12.83 -0.80
C GLY A 97 15.44 -12.31 0.65
N SER A 98 15.77 -11.05 0.90
CA SER A 98 15.80 -10.50 2.27
C SER A 98 15.14 -9.13 2.42
N VAL A 99 14.76 -8.48 1.35
CA VAL A 99 14.10 -7.16 1.37
C VAL A 99 12.81 -7.21 0.59
N LEU A 100 11.71 -6.83 1.23
CA LEU A 100 10.41 -6.66 0.58
C LEU A 100 10.18 -5.17 0.30
N LEU A 101 9.88 -4.86 -0.94
CA LEU A 101 9.40 -3.55 -1.38
C LEU A 101 7.95 -3.64 -1.80
N VAL A 102 7.10 -2.74 -1.30
CA VAL A 102 5.71 -2.59 -1.72
C VAL A 102 5.45 -1.14 -2.06
N GLY A 103 4.87 -0.86 -3.21
CA GLY A 103 4.63 0.52 -3.61
C GLY A 103 4.18 0.70 -5.04
N SER A 104 4.37 1.92 -5.53
CA SER A 104 3.99 2.36 -6.87
C SER A 104 5.16 3.02 -7.57
N ASN A 105 5.28 2.81 -8.88
CA ASN A 105 6.24 3.48 -9.76
C ASN A 105 5.64 4.72 -10.47
N VAL A 106 4.41 5.10 -10.13
CA VAL A 106 3.75 6.25 -10.75
C VAL A 106 4.29 7.55 -10.16
N GLU A 107 4.72 8.46 -11.02
CA GLU A 107 5.41 9.71 -10.64
C GLU A 107 4.60 10.61 -9.70
N TYR A 108 3.29 10.62 -9.81
CA TYR A 108 2.41 11.45 -8.98
C TYR A 108 1.96 10.76 -7.68
N ALA A 109 2.35 9.52 -7.43
CA ALA A 109 2.01 8.79 -6.21
C ALA A 109 2.42 9.53 -4.92
N PRO A 110 3.63 10.14 -4.82
CA PRO A 110 4.04 10.89 -3.63
C PRO A 110 3.13 12.07 -3.31
N PHE A 111 2.58 12.73 -4.33
CA PHE A 111 1.68 13.88 -4.11
C PHE A 111 0.37 13.48 -3.44
N HIS A 112 -0.10 12.28 -3.71
CA HIS A 112 -1.29 11.75 -3.04
C HIS A 112 -0.96 11.19 -1.65
N GLN A 113 0.19 10.53 -1.51
CA GLN A 113 0.63 9.97 -0.22
C GLN A 113 0.83 11.07 0.83
N PHE A 114 1.55 12.14 0.46
CA PHE A 114 1.96 13.19 1.39
C PHE A 114 1.17 14.49 1.28
N GLY A 115 0.38 14.63 0.22
CA GLY A 115 -0.28 15.89 -0.09
C GLY A 115 0.66 16.94 -0.67
N THR A 116 0.07 18.05 -1.10
CA THR A 116 0.77 19.27 -1.56
C THR A 116 0.07 20.49 -0.98
N VAL A 117 0.56 21.69 -1.31
CA VAL A 117 -0.11 22.95 -0.96
C VAL A 117 -1.55 23.00 -1.52
N PHE A 118 -1.82 22.30 -2.62
CA PHE A 118 -3.11 22.35 -3.33
C PHE A 118 -4.00 21.13 -3.10
N ILE A 119 -3.44 19.99 -2.69
CA ILE A 119 -4.18 18.75 -2.47
C ILE A 119 -3.88 18.17 -1.08
N PRO A 120 -4.91 17.71 -0.35
CA PRO A 120 -4.69 17.06 0.93
C PRO A 120 -4.01 15.71 0.77
N ALA A 121 -3.25 15.30 1.78
CA ALA A 121 -2.71 13.95 1.84
C ALA A 121 -3.84 12.92 1.89
N ARG A 122 -3.67 11.85 1.12
CA ARG A 122 -4.52 10.65 1.12
C ARG A 122 -3.61 9.44 1.16
N PRO A 123 -3.06 9.10 2.35
CA PRO A 123 -2.11 8.01 2.49
C PRO A 123 -2.76 6.67 2.09
N PHE A 124 -2.09 5.94 1.23
CA PHE A 124 -2.48 4.57 0.83
C PHE A 124 -1.39 3.56 1.19
N LEU A 125 -0.15 4.00 1.36
CA LEU A 125 0.96 3.21 1.88
C LEU A 125 1.16 3.49 3.36
N GLY A 126 1.45 2.45 4.12
CA GLY A 126 1.77 2.55 5.54
C GLY A 126 1.50 1.23 6.24
N VAL A 127 1.96 1.15 7.48
CA VAL A 127 1.77 -0.02 8.33
C VAL A 127 0.40 0.03 8.96
N SER A 128 -0.41 -1.01 8.73
CA SER A 128 -1.68 -1.24 9.40
C SER A 128 -1.56 -2.37 10.42
N ASP A 129 -2.56 -2.52 11.27
CA ASP A 129 -2.59 -3.63 12.23
C ASP A 129 -2.83 -4.95 11.51
N GLU A 130 -3.63 -4.97 10.46
CA GLU A 130 -3.82 -6.13 9.59
C GLU A 130 -2.50 -6.63 8.99
N LEU A 131 -1.63 -5.72 8.56
CA LEU A 131 -0.30 -6.09 8.05
C LEU A 131 0.57 -6.73 9.14
N LYS A 132 0.55 -6.20 10.37
CA LYS A 132 1.32 -6.77 11.49
C LYS A 132 0.86 -8.18 11.83
N ASP A 133 -0.46 -8.39 11.87
CA ASP A 133 -1.07 -9.69 12.14
C ASP A 133 -0.72 -10.67 11.02
N ALA A 134 -0.85 -10.27 9.74
CA ALA A 134 -0.49 -11.07 8.59
C ALA A 134 1.00 -11.48 8.60
N ILE A 135 1.90 -10.56 8.91
CA ILE A 135 3.34 -10.87 9.04
C ILE A 135 3.55 -11.97 10.09
N THR A 136 2.93 -11.82 11.26
CA THR A 136 3.06 -12.78 12.35
C THR A 136 2.56 -14.16 11.92
N ASP A 137 1.37 -14.23 11.34
CA ASP A 137 0.75 -15.49 10.91
C ASP A 137 1.55 -16.17 9.81
N ILE A 138 2.02 -15.42 8.81
CA ILE A 138 2.83 -15.95 7.71
C ILE A 138 4.17 -16.48 8.21
N LEU A 139 4.85 -15.76 9.13
CA LEU A 139 6.11 -16.23 9.71
C LEU A 139 5.90 -17.50 10.55
N HIS A 140 4.81 -17.58 11.31
CA HIS A 140 4.45 -18.79 12.03
C HIS A 140 4.21 -19.97 11.09
N ALA A 141 3.49 -19.76 9.99
CA ALA A 141 3.18 -20.79 9.02
C ALA A 141 4.45 -21.31 8.30
N HIS A 142 5.35 -20.40 7.89
CA HIS A 142 6.56 -20.78 7.14
C HIS A 142 7.65 -21.42 8.00
N PHE A 143 7.78 -21.01 9.26
CA PHE A 143 8.93 -21.37 10.10
C PHE A 143 8.56 -22.20 11.34
N ASN A 144 7.30 -22.56 11.52
CA ASN A 144 6.77 -23.32 12.66
C ASN A 144 7.19 -22.70 14.00
N LEU A 145 6.97 -21.41 14.12
CA LEU A 145 7.35 -20.64 15.31
C LEU A 145 6.29 -20.73 16.42
#